data_fc9fcf2952aced6c1cd5bf13c8fd4115
#
_entry.id   fc9fcf2952aced6c1cd5bf13c8fd4115
#
_cell.length_a   1.000
_cell.length_b   1.000
_cell.length_c   1.000
_cell.angle_alpha   90.00
_cell.angle_beta   90.00
_cell.angle_gamma   90.00
#
_symmetry.space_group_name_H-M   'P 1'
#
loop_
_entity.id
_entity.type
_entity.pdbx_description
1 polymer ?
#
loop_
_entity_poly.entity_id
_entity_poly.type
_entity_poly.pdbx_seq_one_letter_code
_entity_poly.pdbx_strand_id
1 'polypeptide(L)'
;MLDYNESVSATEPANMRTTLSLLLAILLLAGCANQDIRRKDGSNSARAFSVASLAKSDVDIACELAQREALKSLKLLTEKLYRRNPQEYRKAGLDSAEAASARLFDELPKWPQSHLAKLNWEEHFKLAFLEGYSGDRVYAFMSALTSMVMASYDHKREFFLTDELSAQKLYNSARNIEVAVWKLSNAKLPSGARYLVSNSLEGDVPNLSFEREFGKLIAAQDLLALLIEDRTNRAITHTLQSVATFVFLPI
;
A
#
# COMPACT_ATOMS: atom_id res chain seq x y z
N MET A 1 15.79 53.18 64.29
CA MET A 1 15.46 53.77 63.00
C MET A 1 15.99 52.80 61.99
N LEU A 2 15.13 51.90 61.51
CA LEU A 2 15.47 50.78 60.59
C LEU A 2 14.78 51.08 59.28
N ASP A 3 15.58 51.39 58.28
CA ASP A 3 15.11 51.53 56.91
C ASP A 3 14.90 50.16 56.27
N TYR A 4 13.66 49.85 55.94
CA TYR A 4 13.24 48.66 55.21
C TYR A 4 13.16 49.01 53.70
N ASN A 5 14.13 48.57 52.91
CA ASN A 5 14.18 48.79 51.49
C ASN A 5 13.56 47.57 50.77
N GLU A 6 12.28 47.67 50.43
CA GLU A 6 11.59 46.69 49.60
C GLU A 6 12.03 46.85 48.15
N SER A 7 12.83 45.91 47.68
CA SER A 7 13.14 45.78 46.23
C SER A 7 11.98 45.04 45.52
N VAL A 8 11.10 45.80 44.89
CA VAL A 8 10.11 45.28 43.96
C VAL A 8 10.84 44.82 42.68
N SER A 9 10.97 43.54 42.49
CA SER A 9 11.48 42.96 41.26
C SER A 9 10.41 43.08 40.18
N ALA A 10 10.65 44.01 39.25
CA ALA A 10 9.87 44.11 38.01
C ALA A 10 10.12 42.89 37.13
N THR A 11 9.14 42.00 37.05
CA THR A 11 9.13 40.89 36.12
C THR A 11 8.95 41.41 34.70
N GLU A 12 9.95 41.18 33.84
CA GLU A 12 10.06 41.72 32.50
C GLU A 12 8.91 41.29 31.55
N PRO A 13 8.48 42.19 30.63
CA PRO A 13 7.42 41.92 29.65
C PRO A 13 7.88 41.02 28.48
N ALA A 14 9.07 40.42 28.54
CA ALA A 14 9.61 39.54 27.51
C ALA A 14 8.82 38.22 27.34
N ASN A 15 8.16 37.76 28.42
CA ASN A 15 7.41 36.51 28.40
C ASN A 15 6.07 36.56 27.61
N MET A 16 5.45 37.72 27.51
CA MET A 16 4.12 37.82 26.87
C MET A 16 4.19 37.75 25.34
N ARG A 17 5.25 38.26 24.73
CA ARG A 17 5.45 38.17 23.25
C ARG A 17 5.82 36.76 22.83
N THR A 18 6.66 36.08 23.60
CA THR A 18 7.04 34.67 23.32
C THR A 18 5.89 33.72 23.54
N THR A 19 5.08 33.91 24.60
CA THR A 19 3.88 33.08 24.83
C THR A 19 2.81 33.33 23.78
N LEU A 20 2.61 34.58 23.34
CA LEU A 20 1.67 34.89 22.27
C LEU A 20 2.11 34.31 20.91
N SER A 21 3.41 34.35 20.60
CA SER A 21 3.96 33.74 19.39
C SER A 21 3.85 32.23 19.42
N LEU A 22 4.05 31.60 20.57
CA LEU A 22 3.89 30.15 20.76
C LEU A 22 2.42 29.74 20.63
N LEU A 23 1.50 30.49 21.22
CA LEU A 23 0.05 30.28 21.10
C LEU A 23 -0.42 30.45 19.65
N LEU A 24 0.08 31.46 18.93
CA LEU A 24 -0.22 31.69 17.53
C LEU A 24 0.31 30.55 16.65
N ALA A 25 1.53 30.05 16.90
CA ALA A 25 2.12 28.91 16.22
C ALA A 25 1.29 27.62 16.46
N ILE A 26 0.86 27.38 17.69
CA ILE A 26 -0.01 26.24 18.05
C ILE A 26 -1.38 26.37 17.36
N LEU A 27 -1.97 27.56 17.30
CA LEU A 27 -3.24 27.82 16.61
C LEU A 27 -3.12 27.62 15.09
N LEU A 28 -2.00 28.05 14.48
CA LEU A 28 -1.72 27.83 13.06
C LEU A 28 -1.51 26.33 12.75
N LEU A 29 -0.88 25.59 13.64
CA LEU A 29 -0.71 24.13 13.50
C LEU A 29 -2.03 23.37 13.69
N ALA A 30 -2.93 23.86 14.55
CA ALA A 30 -4.26 23.30 14.73
C ALA A 30 -5.20 23.59 13.56
N GLY A 31 -5.01 24.69 12.84
CA GLY A 31 -5.83 25.08 11.67
C GLY A 31 -5.56 24.26 10.40
N CYS A 32 -4.44 23.52 10.33
CA CYS A 32 -4.13 22.60 9.23
C CYS A 32 -4.65 21.17 9.48
N ALA A 33 -5.56 21.00 10.44
CA ALA A 33 -6.05 19.70 10.87
C ALA A 33 -6.95 19.04 9.81
N ASN A 34 -6.53 17.89 9.37
CA ASN A 34 -7.26 16.75 8.83
C ASN A 34 -8.48 17.04 7.96
N GLN A 35 -8.29 16.92 6.65
CA GLN A 35 -9.40 16.69 5.72
C GLN A 35 -9.73 15.18 5.70
N ASP A 36 -10.50 14.73 6.67
CA ASP A 36 -10.90 13.34 6.77
C ASP A 36 -11.85 12.95 5.65
N ILE A 37 -11.53 11.85 4.95
CA ILE A 37 -12.47 11.26 4.00
C ILE A 37 -13.45 10.39 4.80
N ARG A 38 -14.71 10.81 4.85
CA ARG A 38 -15.80 9.99 5.39
C ARG A 38 -16.27 8.99 4.34
N ARG A 39 -16.05 7.69 4.61
CA ARG A 39 -16.47 6.61 3.73
C ARG A 39 -17.94 6.25 3.91
N LYS A 40 -18.51 5.54 2.92
CA LYS A 40 -19.92 5.08 2.95
C LYS A 40 -20.22 4.14 4.13
N ASP A 41 -19.21 3.42 4.62
CA ASP A 41 -19.30 2.52 5.78
C ASP A 41 -19.19 3.25 7.14
N GLY A 42 -19.13 4.59 7.12
CA GLY A 42 -18.99 5.43 8.31
C GLY A 42 -17.56 5.55 8.85
N SER A 43 -16.58 4.85 8.26
CA SER A 43 -15.19 4.97 8.68
C SER A 43 -14.53 6.25 8.18
N ASN A 44 -13.62 6.81 8.98
CA ASN A 44 -12.80 7.97 8.61
C ASN A 44 -11.40 7.52 8.21
N SER A 45 -10.77 8.26 7.29
CA SER A 45 -9.42 7.95 6.79
C SER A 45 -8.30 8.72 7.52
N ALA A 46 -8.60 9.33 8.67
CA ALA A 46 -7.63 10.10 9.43
C ALA A 46 -6.38 9.30 9.76
N ARG A 47 -5.23 9.88 9.46
CA ARG A 47 -3.93 9.35 9.89
C ARG A 47 -3.52 10.06 11.17
N ALA A 48 -3.37 9.32 12.26
CA ALA A 48 -2.83 9.88 13.48
C ALA A 48 -1.36 10.29 13.28
N PHE A 49 -0.98 11.45 13.81
CA PHE A 49 0.43 11.86 13.87
C PHE A 49 1.23 10.86 14.71
N SER A 50 2.40 10.47 14.22
CA SER A 50 3.36 9.67 14.95
C SER A 50 4.76 10.27 14.82
N VAL A 51 5.62 10.06 15.81
CA VAL A 51 7.02 10.52 15.77
C VAL A 51 7.76 9.90 14.56
N ALA A 52 7.43 8.65 14.20
CA ALA A 52 7.95 8.00 13.01
C ALA A 52 7.61 8.75 11.71
N SER A 53 6.52 9.54 11.69
CA SER A 53 6.16 10.36 10.52
C SER A 53 7.18 11.45 10.22
N LEU A 54 7.99 11.88 11.18
CA LEU A 54 9.06 12.87 10.98
C LEU A 54 10.22 12.32 10.13
N ALA A 55 10.39 11.01 10.07
CA ALA A 55 11.42 10.33 9.29
C ALA A 55 10.91 9.87 7.91
N LYS A 56 9.73 10.33 7.47
CA LYS A 56 9.08 9.94 6.22
C LYS A 56 8.91 11.15 5.31
N SER A 57 9.20 10.98 4.02
CA SER A 57 8.82 11.94 2.99
C SER A 57 7.37 11.74 2.54
N ASP A 58 6.83 12.70 1.78
CA ASP A 58 5.51 12.57 1.16
C ASP A 58 5.43 11.35 0.23
N VAL A 59 6.54 11.02 -0.43
CA VAL A 59 6.63 9.83 -1.30
C VAL A 59 6.57 8.55 -0.48
N ASP A 60 7.25 8.48 0.68
CA ASP A 60 7.18 7.32 1.58
C ASP A 60 5.74 7.10 2.08
N ILE A 61 5.06 8.19 2.40
CA ILE A 61 3.63 8.17 2.77
C ILE A 61 2.77 7.68 1.60
N ALA A 62 3.03 8.15 0.38
CA ALA A 62 2.32 7.70 -0.82
C ALA A 62 2.54 6.21 -1.08
N CYS A 63 3.78 5.68 -0.87
CA CYS A 63 4.09 4.26 -0.97
C CYS A 63 3.26 3.42 0.00
N GLU A 64 3.20 3.82 1.28
CA GLU A 64 2.38 3.13 2.29
C GLU A 64 0.89 3.18 1.96
N LEU A 65 0.39 4.29 1.44
CA LEU A 65 -1.00 4.44 1.02
C LEU A 65 -1.33 3.53 -0.16
N ALA A 66 -0.51 3.55 -1.20
CA ALA A 66 -0.68 2.72 -2.38
C ALA A 66 -0.62 1.23 -2.03
N GLN A 67 0.36 0.81 -1.23
CA GLN A 67 0.48 -0.57 -0.75
C GLN A 67 -0.75 -1.01 0.05
N ARG A 68 -1.22 -0.17 0.98
CA ARG A 68 -2.40 -0.48 1.79
C ARG A 68 -3.66 -0.64 0.94
N GLU A 69 -3.89 0.23 -0.03
CA GLU A 69 -5.04 0.11 -0.92
C GLU A 69 -4.89 -1.09 -1.88
N ALA A 70 -3.67 -1.40 -2.33
CA ALA A 70 -3.40 -2.61 -3.11
C ALA A 70 -3.73 -3.88 -2.31
N LEU A 71 -3.26 -3.99 -1.07
CA LEU A 71 -3.56 -5.14 -0.19
C LEU A 71 -5.05 -5.26 0.14
N LYS A 72 -5.75 -4.13 0.28
CA LYS A 72 -7.20 -4.11 0.47
C LYS A 72 -7.95 -4.62 -0.75
N SER A 73 -7.54 -4.21 -1.97
CA SER A 73 -8.10 -4.73 -3.21
C SER A 73 -7.82 -6.22 -3.38
N LEU A 74 -6.61 -6.68 -3.06
CA LEU A 74 -6.26 -8.11 -3.07
C LEU A 74 -7.13 -8.93 -2.10
N LYS A 75 -7.36 -8.42 -0.87
CA LYS A 75 -8.25 -9.09 0.09
C LYS A 75 -9.68 -9.19 -0.44
N LEU A 76 -10.21 -8.11 -0.98
CA LEU A 76 -11.55 -8.09 -1.58
C LEU A 76 -11.65 -9.04 -2.78
N LEU A 77 -10.64 -9.07 -3.66
CA LEU A 77 -10.57 -10.01 -4.78
C LEU A 77 -10.54 -11.46 -4.31
N THR A 78 -9.78 -11.75 -3.24
CA THR A 78 -9.71 -13.10 -2.64
C THR A 78 -11.08 -13.56 -2.14
N GLU A 79 -11.76 -12.73 -1.36
CA GLU A 79 -13.13 -13.06 -0.88
C GLU A 79 -14.09 -13.27 -2.03
N LYS A 80 -14.05 -12.43 -3.06
CA LYS A 80 -14.89 -12.56 -4.25
C LYS A 80 -14.60 -13.85 -5.02
N LEU A 81 -13.30 -14.19 -5.20
CA LEU A 81 -12.92 -15.44 -5.87
C LEU A 81 -13.40 -16.66 -5.10
N TYR A 82 -13.25 -16.69 -3.79
CA TYR A 82 -13.75 -17.79 -2.98
C TYR A 82 -15.27 -17.92 -3.04
N ARG A 83 -16.01 -16.79 -3.02
CA ARG A 83 -17.48 -16.82 -3.18
C ARG A 83 -17.91 -17.35 -4.54
N ARG A 84 -17.11 -17.12 -5.60
CA ARG A 84 -17.38 -17.67 -6.94
C ARG A 84 -16.89 -19.12 -7.09
N ASN A 85 -15.96 -19.57 -6.26
CA ASN A 85 -15.33 -20.89 -6.29
C ASN A 85 -15.37 -21.56 -4.91
N PRO A 86 -16.55 -21.84 -4.35
CA PRO A 86 -16.67 -22.32 -2.97
C PRO A 86 -16.04 -23.71 -2.75
N GLN A 87 -15.88 -24.51 -3.80
CA GLN A 87 -15.17 -25.78 -3.74
C GLN A 87 -13.70 -25.61 -3.33
N GLU A 88 -13.07 -24.44 -3.63
CA GLU A 88 -11.64 -24.24 -3.37
C GLU A 88 -11.34 -24.13 -1.87
N TYR A 89 -12.08 -23.34 -1.12
CA TYR A 89 -11.86 -23.26 0.33
C TYR A 89 -12.25 -24.54 1.06
N ARG A 90 -13.24 -25.29 0.54
CA ARG A 90 -13.64 -26.60 1.11
C ARG A 90 -12.54 -27.64 0.96
N LYS A 91 -11.74 -27.63 -0.12
CA LYS A 91 -10.54 -28.48 -0.26
C LYS A 91 -9.54 -28.26 0.88
N ALA A 92 -9.46 -27.04 1.41
CA ALA A 92 -8.62 -26.69 2.55
C ALA A 92 -9.29 -26.93 3.92
N GLY A 93 -10.50 -27.52 3.95
CA GLY A 93 -11.26 -27.78 5.19
C GLY A 93 -11.80 -26.50 5.85
N LEU A 94 -12.03 -25.45 5.07
CA LEU A 94 -12.53 -24.16 5.58
C LEU A 94 -14.04 -24.02 5.29
N ASP A 95 -14.74 -23.29 6.16
CA ASP A 95 -16.21 -23.22 6.15
C ASP A 95 -16.73 -22.01 5.36
N SER A 96 -15.90 -20.98 5.12
CA SER A 96 -16.34 -19.75 4.45
C SER A 96 -15.26 -19.09 3.61
N ALA A 97 -15.69 -18.25 2.68
CA ALA A 97 -14.80 -17.39 1.88
C ALA A 97 -14.02 -16.41 2.76
N GLU A 98 -14.64 -15.92 3.82
CA GLU A 98 -14.06 -15.00 4.79
C GLU A 98 -12.92 -15.66 5.58
N ALA A 99 -13.16 -16.89 6.09
CA ALA A 99 -12.13 -17.66 6.79
C ALA A 99 -10.95 -17.99 5.87
N ALA A 100 -11.23 -18.33 4.62
CA ALA A 100 -10.20 -18.61 3.62
C ALA A 100 -9.38 -17.34 3.25
N SER A 101 -10.03 -16.20 3.15
CA SER A 101 -9.36 -14.91 2.93
C SER A 101 -8.52 -14.52 4.16
N ALA A 102 -9.06 -14.69 5.37
CA ALA A 102 -8.35 -14.42 6.62
C ALA A 102 -7.05 -15.24 6.72
N ARG A 103 -7.08 -16.52 6.37
CA ARG A 103 -5.89 -17.39 6.33
C ARG A 103 -4.72 -16.79 5.54
N LEU A 104 -5.00 -16.07 4.45
CA LEU A 104 -3.98 -15.40 3.65
C LEU A 104 -3.56 -14.06 4.27
N PHE A 105 -4.52 -13.23 4.68
CA PHE A 105 -4.25 -11.82 5.01
C PHE A 105 -3.91 -11.58 6.47
N ASP A 106 -4.23 -12.51 7.39
CA ASP A 106 -3.85 -12.41 8.80
C ASP A 106 -2.34 -12.63 9.02
N GLU A 107 -1.63 -13.12 8.00
CA GLU A 107 -0.17 -13.19 8.01
C GLU A 107 0.53 -11.86 7.66
N LEU A 108 -0.17 -10.91 7.04
CA LEU A 108 0.39 -9.62 6.64
C LEU A 108 0.99 -8.79 7.79
N PRO A 109 0.42 -8.77 9.02
CA PRO A 109 1.03 -8.07 10.14
C PRO A 109 2.40 -8.63 10.55
N LYS A 110 2.65 -9.92 10.27
CA LYS A 110 3.89 -10.64 10.60
C LYS A 110 4.89 -10.67 9.44
N TRP A 111 4.63 -9.90 8.38
CA TRP A 111 5.56 -9.74 7.28
C TRP A 111 6.84 -9.03 7.76
N PRO A 112 8.04 -9.43 7.46
CA PRO A 112 8.49 -10.43 6.47
C PRO A 112 8.71 -11.86 7.01
N GLN A 113 8.29 -12.18 8.24
CA GLN A 113 8.46 -13.51 8.84
C GLN A 113 7.48 -14.53 8.28
N SER A 114 6.43 -14.08 7.58
CA SER A 114 5.44 -14.94 6.93
C SER A 114 6.10 -15.84 5.88
N HIS A 115 5.59 -17.06 5.75
CA HIS A 115 5.97 -17.96 4.66
C HIS A 115 5.67 -17.35 3.28
N LEU A 116 4.69 -16.46 3.18
CA LEU A 116 4.34 -15.76 1.94
C LEU A 116 5.47 -14.83 1.45
N ALA A 117 6.27 -14.26 2.36
CA ALA A 117 7.41 -13.44 1.99
C ALA A 117 8.55 -14.23 1.32
N LYS A 118 8.59 -15.54 1.58
CA LYS A 118 9.56 -16.48 1.02
C LYS A 118 9.01 -17.33 -0.12
N LEU A 119 7.73 -17.09 -0.46
CA LEU A 119 7.03 -17.85 -1.46
C LEU A 119 7.63 -17.61 -2.85
N ASN A 120 7.92 -18.70 -3.58
CA ASN A 120 8.14 -18.58 -5.01
C ASN A 120 6.79 -18.31 -5.71
N TRP A 121 6.48 -17.04 -5.91
CA TRP A 121 5.18 -16.62 -6.45
C TRP A 121 4.93 -17.14 -7.87
N GLU A 122 5.98 -17.33 -8.69
CA GLU A 122 5.85 -17.86 -10.05
C GLU A 122 5.39 -19.32 -10.04
N GLU A 123 5.95 -20.14 -9.16
CA GLU A 123 5.55 -21.54 -9.00
C GLU A 123 4.13 -21.64 -8.49
N HIS A 124 3.76 -20.87 -7.46
CA HIS A 124 2.40 -20.84 -6.94
C HIS A 124 1.38 -20.36 -7.97
N PHE A 125 1.75 -19.38 -8.78
CA PHE A 125 0.90 -18.93 -9.88
C PHE A 125 0.67 -20.05 -10.91
N LYS A 126 1.70 -20.84 -11.24
CA LYS A 126 1.58 -22.01 -12.13
C LYS A 126 0.68 -23.07 -11.54
N LEU A 127 0.78 -23.35 -10.23
CA LEU A 127 -0.09 -24.33 -9.55
C LEU A 127 -1.58 -24.01 -9.68
N ALA A 128 -1.97 -22.75 -9.63
CA ALA A 128 -3.37 -22.34 -9.77
C ALA A 128 -4.01 -22.82 -11.10
N PHE A 129 -3.19 -22.98 -12.15
CA PHE A 129 -3.60 -23.37 -13.49
C PHE A 129 -3.00 -24.70 -13.95
N LEU A 130 -2.46 -25.48 -13.02
CA LEU A 130 -1.92 -26.81 -13.32
C LEU A 130 -3.07 -27.82 -13.41
N GLU A 131 -3.13 -28.56 -14.50
CA GLU A 131 -4.04 -29.70 -14.62
C GLU A 131 -3.72 -30.75 -13.54
N GLY A 132 -4.74 -31.33 -12.92
CA GLY A 132 -4.55 -32.29 -11.83
C GLY A 132 -4.17 -31.73 -10.48
N TYR A 133 -3.96 -30.41 -10.33
CA TYR A 133 -3.73 -29.83 -9.01
C TYR A 133 -4.96 -29.97 -8.13
N SER A 134 -4.81 -30.72 -7.03
CA SER A 134 -5.89 -31.05 -6.09
C SER A 134 -6.06 -30.04 -4.96
N GLY A 135 -5.10 -29.12 -4.80
CA GLY A 135 -5.15 -28.11 -3.74
C GLY A 135 -6.09 -26.94 -4.05
N ASP A 136 -6.11 -25.98 -3.15
CA ASP A 136 -6.88 -24.74 -3.26
C ASP A 136 -6.26 -23.80 -4.30
N ARG A 137 -6.90 -23.70 -5.47
CA ARG A 137 -6.44 -22.87 -6.59
C ARG A 137 -6.57 -21.38 -6.32
N VAL A 138 -7.59 -20.98 -5.54
CA VAL A 138 -7.75 -19.56 -5.15
C VAL A 138 -6.63 -19.15 -4.22
N TYR A 139 -6.27 -20.00 -3.26
CA TYR A 139 -5.12 -19.75 -2.39
C TYR A 139 -3.82 -19.65 -3.20
N ALA A 140 -3.57 -20.61 -4.08
CA ALA A 140 -2.37 -20.62 -4.93
C ALA A 140 -2.27 -19.34 -5.79
N PHE A 141 -3.36 -18.93 -6.42
CA PHE A 141 -3.42 -17.72 -7.25
C PHE A 141 -3.24 -16.43 -6.44
N MET A 142 -3.99 -16.28 -5.35
CA MET A 142 -3.99 -15.05 -4.56
C MET A 142 -2.77 -14.89 -3.67
N SER A 143 -2.20 -16.00 -3.15
CA SER A 143 -0.92 -15.96 -2.44
C SER A 143 0.23 -15.56 -3.37
N ALA A 144 0.23 -16.07 -4.60
CA ALA A 144 1.20 -15.69 -5.62
C ALA A 144 1.12 -14.18 -5.94
N LEU A 145 -0.09 -13.66 -6.21
CA LEU A 145 -0.29 -12.23 -6.47
C LEU A 145 0.10 -11.36 -5.28
N THR A 146 -0.28 -11.75 -4.07
CA THR A 146 0.05 -10.98 -2.85
C THR A 146 1.56 -10.95 -2.63
N SER A 147 2.24 -12.09 -2.77
CA SER A 147 3.68 -12.19 -2.64
C SER A 147 4.40 -11.37 -3.70
N MET A 148 3.98 -11.44 -4.96
CA MET A 148 4.53 -10.66 -6.08
C MET A 148 4.36 -9.15 -5.85
N VAL A 149 3.17 -8.71 -5.45
CA VAL A 149 2.93 -7.30 -5.12
C VAL A 149 3.82 -6.86 -3.97
N MET A 150 3.91 -7.63 -2.87
CA MET A 150 4.78 -7.30 -1.75
C MET A 150 6.28 -7.30 -2.13
N ALA A 151 6.69 -8.17 -3.07
CA ALA A 151 8.06 -8.16 -3.59
C ALA A 151 8.38 -6.87 -4.36
N SER A 152 7.40 -6.23 -5.02
CA SER A 152 7.61 -4.92 -5.67
C SER A 152 7.82 -3.78 -4.68
N TYR A 153 7.46 -3.98 -3.42
CA TYR A 153 7.73 -3.11 -2.27
C TYR A 153 8.92 -3.59 -1.42
N ASP A 154 9.79 -4.45 -1.98
CA ASP A 154 10.92 -5.07 -1.27
C ASP A 154 10.53 -5.76 0.05
N HIS A 155 9.33 -6.31 0.10
CA HIS A 155 8.70 -6.93 1.27
C HIS A 155 8.57 -6.02 2.50
N LYS A 156 8.74 -4.70 2.32
CA LYS A 156 8.57 -3.70 3.39
C LYS A 156 7.10 -3.31 3.54
N ARG A 157 6.74 -2.88 4.73
CA ARG A 157 5.41 -2.35 5.05
C ARG A 157 5.44 -0.90 5.51
N GLU A 158 6.60 -0.42 5.90
CA GLU A 158 6.88 0.95 6.26
C GLU A 158 8.06 1.45 5.43
N PHE A 159 8.02 2.72 5.05
CA PHE A 159 9.03 3.36 4.22
C PHE A 159 9.53 4.61 4.92
N PHE A 160 10.83 4.84 4.81
CA PHE A 160 11.54 5.97 5.41
C PHE A 160 12.41 6.65 4.37
N LEU A 161 12.91 7.85 4.68
CA LEU A 161 13.73 8.67 3.79
C LEU A 161 14.94 7.95 3.18
N THR A 162 15.45 6.93 3.88
CA THR A 162 16.60 6.11 3.45
C THR A 162 16.22 4.93 2.57
N ASP A 163 14.92 4.66 2.40
CA ASP A 163 14.45 3.54 1.60
C ASP A 163 14.36 3.92 0.12
N GLU A 164 14.90 3.05 -0.72
CA GLU A 164 14.82 3.19 -2.17
C GLU A 164 13.94 2.07 -2.73
N LEU A 165 12.81 2.45 -3.32
CA LEU A 165 11.97 1.53 -4.07
C LEU A 165 12.34 1.60 -5.56
N SER A 166 12.28 0.46 -6.23
CA SER A 166 12.50 0.37 -7.66
C SER A 166 11.22 0.65 -8.44
N ALA A 167 11.20 1.74 -9.20
CA ALA A 167 10.12 2.04 -10.15
C ALA A 167 9.88 0.87 -11.12
N GLN A 168 10.96 0.21 -11.57
CA GLN A 168 10.86 -0.92 -12.49
C GLN A 168 10.16 -2.14 -11.87
N LYS A 169 10.41 -2.44 -10.58
CA LYS A 169 9.71 -3.54 -9.89
C LYS A 169 8.21 -3.27 -9.78
N LEU A 170 7.82 -2.04 -9.48
CA LEU A 170 6.42 -1.62 -9.41
C LEU A 170 5.74 -1.71 -10.78
N TYR A 171 6.38 -1.20 -11.83
CA TYR A 171 5.90 -1.32 -13.21
C TYR A 171 5.75 -2.78 -13.63
N ASN A 172 6.76 -3.63 -13.39
CA ASN A 172 6.71 -5.05 -13.71
C ASN A 172 5.57 -5.76 -12.94
N SER A 173 5.34 -5.37 -11.67
CA SER A 173 4.22 -5.88 -10.87
C SER A 173 2.88 -5.56 -11.54
N ALA A 174 2.68 -4.32 -12.03
CA ALA A 174 1.47 -3.94 -12.76
C ALA A 174 1.27 -4.81 -14.01
N ARG A 175 2.31 -5.02 -14.83
CA ARG A 175 2.25 -5.88 -16.04
C ARG A 175 1.96 -7.34 -15.69
N ASN A 176 2.55 -7.86 -14.61
CA ASN A 176 2.28 -9.21 -14.14
C ASN A 176 0.83 -9.37 -13.66
N ILE A 177 0.24 -8.34 -13.05
CA ILE A 177 -1.18 -8.35 -12.68
C ILE A 177 -2.06 -8.43 -13.92
N GLU A 178 -1.76 -7.69 -14.99
CA GLU A 178 -2.49 -7.78 -16.26
C GLU A 178 -2.45 -9.19 -16.86
N VAL A 179 -1.27 -9.82 -16.87
CA VAL A 179 -1.12 -11.22 -17.31
C VAL A 179 -1.93 -12.16 -16.43
N ALA A 180 -1.94 -11.92 -15.10
CA ALA A 180 -2.70 -12.73 -14.15
C ALA A 180 -4.22 -12.61 -14.39
N VAL A 181 -4.72 -11.40 -14.62
CA VAL A 181 -6.14 -11.14 -14.94
C VAL A 181 -6.53 -11.82 -16.25
N TRP A 182 -5.69 -11.65 -17.28
CA TRP A 182 -5.94 -12.31 -18.56
C TRP A 182 -6.02 -13.82 -18.41
N LYS A 183 -5.07 -14.42 -17.67
CA LYS A 183 -5.05 -15.88 -17.44
C LYS A 183 -6.24 -16.35 -16.62
N LEU A 184 -6.61 -15.61 -15.55
CA LEU A 184 -7.78 -15.89 -14.72
C LEU A 184 -9.07 -15.91 -15.55
N SER A 185 -9.20 -14.97 -16.50
CA SER A 185 -10.39 -14.83 -17.35
C SER A 185 -10.45 -15.81 -18.51
N ASN A 186 -9.32 -16.35 -18.99
CA ASN A 186 -9.26 -17.11 -20.22
C ASN A 186 -8.84 -18.58 -20.05
N ALA A 187 -8.10 -18.93 -18.99
CA ALA A 187 -7.59 -20.28 -18.82
C ALA A 187 -8.71 -21.30 -18.60
N LYS A 188 -8.67 -22.40 -19.36
CA LYS A 188 -9.65 -23.46 -19.32
C LYS A 188 -8.96 -24.81 -19.17
N LEU A 189 -9.65 -25.72 -18.50
CA LEU A 189 -9.34 -27.14 -18.48
C LEU A 189 -9.52 -27.76 -19.87
N PRO A 190 -8.94 -28.93 -20.17
CA PRO A 190 -9.21 -29.66 -21.41
C PRO A 190 -10.70 -29.96 -21.65
N SER A 191 -11.50 -30.05 -20.59
CA SER A 191 -12.95 -30.18 -20.64
C SER A 191 -13.69 -28.92 -21.14
N GLY A 192 -12.99 -27.79 -21.31
CA GLY A 192 -13.57 -26.49 -21.65
C GLY A 192 -14.03 -25.68 -20.43
N ALA A 193 -14.12 -26.27 -19.24
CA ALA A 193 -14.45 -25.57 -18.01
C ALA A 193 -13.31 -24.62 -17.58
N ARG A 194 -13.62 -23.51 -16.90
CA ARG A 194 -12.61 -22.60 -16.36
C ARG A 194 -11.92 -23.21 -15.14
N TYR A 195 -10.61 -22.95 -14.99
CA TYR A 195 -9.89 -23.33 -13.78
C TYR A 195 -10.44 -22.62 -12.55
N LEU A 196 -10.76 -21.33 -12.69
CA LEU A 196 -11.37 -20.48 -11.70
C LEU A 196 -12.42 -19.59 -12.36
N VAL A 197 -13.54 -19.43 -11.72
CA VAL A 197 -14.62 -18.54 -12.17
C VAL A 197 -14.43 -17.18 -11.51
N SER A 198 -14.25 -16.12 -12.32
CA SER A 198 -14.14 -14.73 -11.86
C SER A 198 -15.32 -13.88 -12.33
N ASN A 199 -15.34 -13.55 -13.61
CA ASN A 199 -16.38 -12.76 -14.25
C ASN A 199 -17.64 -13.59 -14.56
N SER A 200 -18.61 -12.98 -15.23
CA SER A 200 -19.83 -13.64 -15.69
C SER A 200 -19.49 -14.80 -16.62
N LEU A 201 -20.27 -15.86 -16.53
CA LEU A 201 -20.29 -16.93 -17.51
C LEU A 201 -21.23 -16.54 -18.66
N GLU A 202 -21.18 -17.32 -19.74
CA GLU A 202 -22.09 -17.14 -20.89
C GLU A 202 -23.54 -17.28 -20.42
N GLY A 203 -24.38 -16.27 -20.74
CA GLY A 203 -25.76 -16.19 -20.27
C GLY A 203 -25.97 -15.47 -18.95
N ASP A 204 -24.93 -15.18 -18.17
CA ASP A 204 -25.02 -14.40 -16.93
C ASP A 204 -25.20 -12.89 -17.21
N VAL A 205 -25.77 -12.17 -16.24
CA VAL A 205 -25.70 -10.69 -16.23
C VAL A 205 -24.24 -10.26 -16.13
N PRO A 206 -23.77 -9.32 -16.97
CA PRO A 206 -22.38 -8.88 -16.97
C PRO A 206 -21.92 -8.39 -15.59
N ASN A 207 -20.85 -8.98 -15.07
CA ASN A 207 -20.25 -8.62 -13.79
C ASN A 207 -18.78 -8.22 -13.99
N LEU A 208 -18.52 -6.93 -14.10
CA LEU A 208 -17.18 -6.36 -14.29
C LEU A 208 -16.51 -5.99 -12.96
N SER A 209 -16.99 -6.53 -11.84
CA SER A 209 -16.51 -6.13 -10.53
C SER A 209 -15.08 -6.63 -10.23
N PHE A 210 -14.64 -7.72 -10.86
CA PHE A 210 -13.24 -8.19 -10.80
C PHE A 210 -12.34 -7.26 -11.60
N GLU A 211 -12.71 -6.95 -12.85
CA GLU A 211 -11.94 -6.05 -13.72
C GLU A 211 -11.75 -4.68 -13.05
N ARG A 212 -12.77 -4.16 -12.39
CA ARG A 212 -12.68 -2.90 -11.65
C ARG A 212 -11.65 -2.94 -10.53
N GLU A 213 -11.62 -4.01 -9.72
CA GLU A 213 -10.68 -4.12 -8.61
C GLU A 213 -9.25 -4.39 -9.09
N PHE A 214 -9.09 -5.21 -10.12
CA PHE A 214 -7.78 -5.39 -10.77
C PHE A 214 -7.29 -4.10 -11.42
N GLY A 215 -8.16 -3.35 -12.09
CA GLY A 215 -7.82 -2.05 -12.66
C GLY A 215 -7.34 -1.03 -11.63
N LYS A 216 -7.94 -1.00 -10.43
CA LYS A 216 -7.45 -0.17 -9.31
C LYS A 216 -6.05 -0.60 -8.86
N LEU A 217 -5.83 -1.91 -8.76
CA LEU A 217 -4.54 -2.47 -8.34
C LEU A 217 -3.44 -2.13 -9.35
N ILE A 218 -3.70 -2.30 -10.64
CA ILE A 218 -2.79 -1.95 -11.74
C ILE A 218 -2.49 -0.44 -11.70
N ALA A 219 -3.53 0.39 -11.65
CA ALA A 219 -3.38 1.85 -11.64
C ALA A 219 -2.58 2.35 -10.43
N ALA A 220 -2.75 1.74 -9.25
CA ALA A 220 -1.98 2.09 -8.06
C ALA A 220 -0.49 1.78 -8.22
N GLN A 221 -0.14 0.65 -8.83
CA GLN A 221 1.24 0.25 -9.10
C GLN A 221 1.89 1.13 -10.18
N ASP A 222 1.16 1.41 -11.27
CA ASP A 222 1.66 2.26 -12.36
C ASP A 222 1.89 3.70 -11.88
N LEU A 223 0.94 4.28 -11.15
CA LEU A 223 1.08 5.63 -10.61
C LEU A 223 2.26 5.73 -9.64
N LEU A 224 2.43 4.72 -8.78
CA LEU A 224 3.54 4.71 -7.84
C LEU A 224 4.89 4.54 -8.55
N ALA A 225 4.96 3.71 -9.61
CA ALA A 225 6.16 3.57 -10.43
C ALA A 225 6.60 4.91 -11.02
N LEU A 226 5.66 5.68 -11.61
CA LEU A 226 5.93 7.01 -12.13
C LEU A 226 6.36 8.01 -11.04
N LEU A 227 5.75 7.94 -9.86
CA LEU A 227 6.10 8.81 -8.74
C LEU A 227 7.54 8.56 -8.24
N ILE A 228 7.95 7.29 -8.17
CA ILE A 228 9.31 6.91 -7.76
C ILE A 228 10.32 7.29 -8.83
N GLU A 229 10.01 7.08 -10.12
CA GLU A 229 10.85 7.51 -11.24
C GLU A 229 11.10 9.02 -11.20
N ASP A 230 10.04 9.81 -11.05
CA ASP A 230 10.12 11.27 -11.01
C ASP A 230 10.93 11.75 -9.78
N ARG A 231 10.75 11.13 -8.61
CA ARG A 231 11.57 11.42 -7.41
C ARG A 231 13.06 11.21 -7.69
N THR A 232 13.41 10.09 -8.33
CA THR A 232 14.80 9.74 -8.65
C THR A 232 15.41 10.76 -9.63
N ASN A 233 14.68 11.11 -10.68
CA ASN A 233 15.12 12.10 -11.68
C ASN A 233 15.32 13.49 -11.06
N ARG A 234 14.44 13.92 -10.17
CA ARG A 234 14.60 15.20 -9.44
C ARG A 234 15.83 15.20 -8.53
N ALA A 235 16.09 14.11 -7.82
CA ALA A 235 17.27 13.99 -6.97
C ALA A 235 18.57 14.14 -7.77
N ILE A 236 18.66 13.50 -8.94
CA ILE A 236 19.80 13.65 -9.87
C ILE A 236 19.93 15.10 -10.34
N THR A 237 18.84 15.74 -10.74
CA THR A 237 18.83 17.13 -11.21
C THR A 237 19.31 18.09 -10.12
N HIS A 238 18.83 17.94 -8.88
CA HIS A 238 19.28 18.76 -7.76
C HIS A 238 20.76 18.58 -7.43
N THR A 239 21.27 17.34 -7.50
CA THR A 239 22.69 17.06 -7.30
C THR A 239 23.54 17.74 -8.36
N LEU A 240 23.16 17.63 -9.64
CA LEU A 240 23.86 18.29 -10.75
C LEU A 240 23.83 19.81 -10.62
N GLN A 241 22.70 20.40 -10.26
CA GLN A 241 22.59 21.84 -10.02
C GLN A 241 23.47 22.29 -8.86
N SER A 242 23.53 21.52 -7.78
CA SER A 242 24.40 21.83 -6.64
C SER A 242 25.88 21.80 -7.03
N VAL A 243 26.30 20.79 -7.79
CA VAL A 243 27.68 20.69 -8.30
C VAL A 243 27.99 21.87 -9.24
N ALA A 244 27.07 22.21 -10.14
CA ALA A 244 27.24 23.34 -11.04
C ALA A 244 27.41 24.69 -10.29
N THR A 245 26.68 24.89 -9.20
CA THR A 245 26.81 26.10 -8.35
C THR A 245 28.14 26.15 -7.61
N PHE A 246 28.76 25.03 -7.27
CA PHE A 246 30.08 24.97 -6.66
C PHE A 246 31.22 25.30 -7.66
N VAL A 247 31.01 25.04 -8.96
CA VAL A 247 32.03 25.32 -10.01
C VAL A 247 32.10 26.79 -10.39
N PHE A 248 31.04 27.56 -10.18
CA PHE A 248 30.97 28.99 -10.45
C PHE A 248 30.97 29.80 -9.14
N LEU A 249 32.10 29.82 -8.42
CA LEU A 249 32.30 30.80 -7.37
C LEU A 249 32.52 32.16 -8.04
N PRO A 250 31.77 33.23 -7.68
CA PRO A 250 32.02 34.55 -8.22
C PRO A 250 33.40 35.05 -7.75
N ILE A 251 34.17 35.58 -8.71
CA ILE A 251 35.47 36.23 -8.48
C ILE A 251 35.23 37.59 -7.82
#